data_647abfba97da07745390de34a6f54484
#
_entry.id   647abfba97da07745390de34a6f54484
#
_cell.length_a   1.000
_cell.length_b   1.000
_cell.length_c   1.000
_cell.angle_alpha   90.00
_cell.angle_beta   90.00
_cell.angle_gamma   90.00
#
_symmetry.space_group_name_H-M   'P 1'
#
loop_
_entity.id
_entity.type
_entity.pdbx_description
1 polymer ?
#
loop_
_entity_poly.entity_id
_entity_poly.type
_entity_poly.pdbx_seq_one_letter_code
_entity_poly.pdbx_strand_id
1 'polypeptide(L)'
;MTPMDLANLQRVLEAMQTELEDLLRNRAVRAVDPSADMLDQIQRASEHDMEMGNLERESARLREVRAALQRIRLGTFGICLECDEEISLKRLVAVPWTSSCIVCRQAVDRSRIPPRNTIKEPLDNAA
;
A
#
# COMPACT_ATOMS: atom_id res chain seq x y z
N MET A 1 4.86 16.05 -15.95
CA MET A 1 5.31 14.68 -16.25
C MET A 1 5.40 14.50 -17.75
N THR A 2 6.54 14.05 -18.23
CA THR A 2 6.74 13.82 -19.66
C THR A 2 6.29 12.41 -20.05
N PRO A 3 6.08 12.12 -21.36
CA PRO A 3 5.80 10.75 -21.77
C PRO A 3 6.90 9.75 -21.38
N MET A 4 8.13 10.19 -21.31
CA MET A 4 9.25 9.36 -20.86
C MET A 4 9.14 9.04 -19.37
N ASP A 5 8.76 10.02 -18.56
CA ASP A 5 8.50 9.82 -17.14
C ASP A 5 7.40 8.80 -16.93
N LEU A 6 6.32 8.92 -17.68
CA LEU A 6 5.21 7.99 -17.62
C LEU A 6 5.64 6.57 -18.00
N ALA A 7 6.42 6.42 -19.05
CA ALA A 7 6.91 5.12 -19.48
C ALA A 7 7.82 4.49 -18.43
N ASN A 8 8.67 5.28 -17.77
CA ASN A 8 9.55 4.80 -16.70
C ASN A 8 8.73 4.35 -15.49
N LEU A 9 7.74 5.13 -15.09
CA LEU A 9 6.87 4.79 -13.97
C LEU A 9 6.05 3.53 -14.28
N GLN A 10 5.58 3.39 -15.50
CA GLN A 10 4.87 2.19 -15.93
C GLN A 10 5.75 0.95 -15.80
N ARG A 11 7.00 1.02 -16.21
CA ARG A 11 7.95 -0.10 -16.08
C ARG A 11 8.18 -0.46 -14.61
N VAL A 12 8.35 0.55 -13.75
CA VAL A 12 8.52 0.32 -12.32
C VAL A 12 7.30 -0.38 -11.73
N LEU A 13 6.10 0.09 -12.07
CA LEU A 13 4.86 -0.51 -11.59
C LEU A 13 4.67 -1.94 -12.10
N GLU A 14 5.00 -2.20 -13.35
CA GLU A 14 4.91 -3.56 -13.91
C GLU A 14 5.89 -4.51 -13.21
N ALA A 15 7.10 -4.06 -12.94
CA ALA A 15 8.09 -4.84 -12.20
C ALA A 15 7.60 -5.12 -10.77
N MET A 16 7.04 -4.13 -10.10
CA MET A 16 6.45 -4.28 -8.77
C MET A 16 5.29 -5.27 -8.77
N GLN A 17 4.44 -5.20 -9.78
CA GLN A 17 3.32 -6.13 -9.93
C GLN A 17 3.80 -7.57 -10.00
N THR A 18 4.79 -7.83 -10.85
CA THR A 18 5.36 -9.17 -11.01
C THR A 18 5.98 -9.66 -9.70
N GLU A 19 6.76 -8.81 -9.05
CA GLU A 19 7.41 -9.16 -7.79
C GLU A 19 6.40 -9.47 -6.69
N LEU A 20 5.36 -8.66 -6.56
CA LEU A 20 4.32 -8.89 -5.55
C LEU A 20 3.51 -10.14 -5.84
N GLU A 21 3.20 -10.40 -7.10
CA GLU A 21 2.50 -11.63 -7.50
C GLU A 21 3.32 -12.87 -7.16
N ASP A 22 4.63 -12.82 -7.40
CA ASP A 22 5.52 -13.93 -7.07
C ASP A 22 5.63 -14.15 -5.56
N LEU A 23 5.74 -13.06 -4.79
CA LEU A 23 5.78 -13.14 -3.33
C LEU A 23 4.51 -13.79 -2.77
N LEU A 24 3.36 -13.39 -3.27
CA LEU A 24 2.08 -13.92 -2.81
C LEU A 24 1.91 -15.39 -3.17
N ARG A 25 2.35 -15.80 -4.35
CA ARG A 25 2.35 -17.21 -4.75
C ARG A 25 3.25 -18.04 -3.84
N ASN A 26 4.43 -17.55 -3.55
CA ASN A 26 5.39 -18.26 -2.69
C ASN A 26 4.86 -18.42 -1.28
N ARG A 27 4.14 -17.42 -0.75
CA ARG A 27 3.51 -17.51 0.56
C ARG A 27 2.41 -18.56 0.58
N ALA A 28 1.62 -18.64 -0.46
CA ALA A 28 0.57 -19.66 -0.57
C ALA A 28 1.16 -21.08 -0.55
N VAL A 29 2.31 -21.29 -1.21
CA VAL A 29 3.00 -22.56 -1.21
C VAL A 29 3.54 -22.89 0.18
N ARG A 30 4.09 -21.92 0.89
CA ARG A 30 4.64 -22.14 2.24
C ARG A 30 3.58 -22.47 3.28
N ALA A 31 2.35 -22.04 3.06
CA ALA A 31 1.27 -22.27 4.02
C ALA A 31 0.88 -23.74 4.13
N VAL A 32 1.39 -24.61 3.27
CA VAL A 32 1.02 -26.04 3.19
C VAL A 32 2.16 -26.93 3.65
N ASP A 33 2.58 -26.81 4.90
CA ASP A 33 3.55 -27.77 5.47
C ASP A 33 2.89 -28.54 6.61
N PRO A 34 2.62 -29.84 6.44
CA PRO A 34 1.84 -30.60 7.40
C PRO A 34 2.65 -31.20 8.56
N SER A 35 3.97 -31.06 8.59
CA SER A 35 4.79 -31.75 9.57
C SER A 35 5.28 -30.82 10.68
N ALA A 36 4.70 -30.92 11.88
CA ALA A 36 5.19 -30.15 13.01
C ALA A 36 4.93 -30.86 14.32
N ASP A 37 5.90 -30.85 15.23
CA ASP A 37 5.67 -31.21 16.61
C ASP A 37 5.02 -30.04 17.37
N MET A 38 4.73 -30.23 18.66
CA MET A 38 3.98 -29.24 19.43
C MET A 38 4.73 -27.91 19.61
N LEU A 39 6.04 -27.96 19.80
CA LEU A 39 6.85 -26.75 19.93
C LEU A 39 6.90 -25.99 18.60
N ASP A 40 7.06 -26.71 17.52
CA ASP A 40 7.04 -26.12 16.19
C ASP A 40 5.71 -25.49 15.88
N GLN A 41 4.60 -26.08 16.35
CA GLN A 41 3.26 -25.53 16.16
C GLN A 41 3.09 -24.19 16.89
N ILE A 42 3.61 -24.06 18.10
CA ILE A 42 3.54 -22.81 18.88
C ILE A 42 4.36 -21.73 18.18
N GLN A 43 5.56 -22.07 17.74
CA GLN A 43 6.43 -21.14 17.02
C GLN A 43 5.82 -20.71 15.70
N ARG A 44 5.20 -21.65 14.97
CA ARG A 44 4.54 -21.37 13.71
C ARG A 44 3.30 -20.51 13.87
N ALA A 45 2.57 -20.62 14.98
CA ALA A 45 1.43 -19.75 15.24
C ALA A 45 1.87 -18.28 15.32
N SER A 46 2.99 -18.02 16.00
CA SER A 46 3.56 -16.68 16.07
C SER A 46 4.04 -16.18 14.71
N GLU A 47 4.75 -17.03 13.97
CA GLU A 47 5.20 -16.73 12.61
C GLU A 47 4.04 -16.53 11.64
N HIS A 48 2.97 -17.31 11.82
CA HIS A 48 1.78 -17.20 11.00
C HIS A 48 1.12 -15.84 11.16
N ASP A 49 1.04 -15.30 12.36
CA ASP A 49 0.46 -13.97 12.59
C ASP A 49 1.27 -12.90 11.88
N MET A 50 2.59 -12.98 11.92
CA MET A 50 3.47 -12.06 11.20
C MET A 50 3.31 -12.20 9.68
N GLU A 51 3.21 -13.42 9.19
CA GLU A 51 3.03 -13.69 7.76
C GLU A 51 1.68 -13.20 7.25
N MET A 52 0.62 -13.35 8.06
CA MET A 52 -0.69 -12.82 7.68
C MET A 52 -0.67 -11.29 7.58
N GLY A 53 0.02 -10.62 8.49
CA GLY A 53 0.21 -9.16 8.40
C GLY A 53 0.99 -8.76 7.15
N ASN A 54 2.03 -9.50 6.80
CA ASN A 54 2.80 -9.28 5.58
C ASN A 54 1.95 -9.54 4.34
N LEU A 55 1.18 -10.61 4.35
CA LEU A 55 0.27 -10.98 3.27
C LEU A 55 -0.75 -9.87 3.01
N GLU A 56 -1.34 -9.32 4.07
CA GLU A 56 -2.31 -8.23 3.95
C GLU A 56 -1.67 -6.98 3.34
N ARG A 57 -0.47 -6.61 3.79
CA ARG A 57 0.25 -5.44 3.25
C ARG A 57 0.62 -5.63 1.79
N GLU A 58 1.12 -6.80 1.44
CA GLU A 58 1.52 -7.10 0.06
C GLU A 58 0.32 -7.17 -0.87
N SER A 59 -0.78 -7.75 -0.40
CA SER A 59 -2.03 -7.81 -1.17
C SER A 59 -2.59 -6.40 -1.40
N ALA A 60 -2.57 -5.56 -0.37
CA ALA A 60 -3.02 -4.17 -0.49
C ALA A 60 -2.13 -3.40 -1.47
N ARG A 61 -0.81 -3.60 -1.40
CA ARG A 61 0.13 -2.95 -2.31
C ARG A 61 -0.10 -3.39 -3.75
N LEU A 62 -0.35 -4.68 -3.95
CA LEU A 62 -0.63 -5.21 -5.29
C LEU A 62 -1.90 -4.57 -5.87
N ARG A 63 -2.94 -4.41 -5.07
CA ARG A 63 -4.16 -3.72 -5.52
C ARG A 63 -3.87 -2.27 -5.92
N GLU A 64 -3.06 -1.57 -5.13
CA GLU A 64 -2.67 -0.19 -5.42
C GLU A 64 -1.85 -0.10 -6.72
N VAL A 65 -0.92 -1.02 -6.91
CA VAL A 65 -0.09 -1.07 -8.13
C VAL A 65 -0.94 -1.36 -9.36
N ARG A 66 -1.85 -2.32 -9.27
CA ARG A 66 -2.77 -2.64 -10.37
C ARG A 66 -3.68 -1.47 -10.70
N ALA A 67 -4.18 -0.79 -9.68
CA ALA A 67 -5.01 0.40 -9.88
C ALA A 67 -4.23 1.52 -10.56
N ALA A 68 -2.96 1.71 -10.19
CA ALA A 68 -2.09 2.69 -10.84
C ALA A 68 -1.87 2.36 -12.32
N LEU A 69 -1.61 1.11 -12.63
CA LEU A 69 -1.46 0.66 -14.01
C LEU A 69 -2.75 0.87 -14.81
N GLN A 70 -3.90 0.65 -14.19
CA GLN A 70 -5.19 0.91 -14.82
C GLN A 70 -5.37 2.40 -15.13
N ARG A 71 -4.97 3.28 -14.19
CA ARG A 71 -5.02 4.73 -14.44
C ARG A 71 -4.12 5.15 -15.60
N ILE A 72 -2.96 4.50 -15.77
CA ILE A 72 -2.09 4.75 -16.91
C ILE A 72 -2.83 4.42 -18.21
N ARG A 73 -3.51 3.28 -18.26
CA ARG A 73 -4.28 2.88 -19.44
C ARG A 73 -5.43 3.84 -19.72
N LEU A 74 -6.06 4.37 -18.70
CA LEU A 74 -7.18 5.30 -18.81
C LEU A 74 -6.75 6.75 -19.05
N GLY A 75 -5.45 7.04 -18.94
CA GLY A 75 -4.94 8.39 -19.14
C GLY A 75 -5.15 9.31 -17.94
N THR A 76 -5.44 8.76 -16.76
CA THR A 76 -5.70 9.55 -15.55
C THR A 76 -4.58 9.43 -14.51
N PHE A 77 -3.48 8.77 -14.85
CA PHE A 77 -2.37 8.60 -13.94
C PHE A 77 -1.72 9.94 -13.60
N GLY A 78 -1.34 10.10 -12.35
CA GLY A 78 -0.68 11.32 -11.88
C GLY A 78 -1.65 12.41 -11.42
N ILE A 79 -2.94 12.13 -11.42
CA ILE A 79 -3.96 13.05 -10.93
C ILE A 79 -4.48 12.54 -9.60
N CYS A 80 -4.50 13.40 -8.58
CA CYS A 80 -5.02 13.05 -7.27
C CYS A 80 -6.52 12.74 -7.34
N LEU A 81 -6.93 11.59 -6.83
CA LEU A 81 -8.34 11.18 -6.85
C LEU A 81 -9.20 12.02 -5.90
N GLU A 82 -8.59 12.67 -4.91
CA GLU A 82 -9.32 13.43 -3.89
C GLU A 82 -9.57 14.88 -4.30
N CYS A 83 -8.55 15.55 -4.87
CA CYS A 83 -8.64 16.97 -5.18
C CYS A 83 -8.49 17.29 -6.67
N ASP A 84 -8.30 16.29 -7.52
CA ASP A 84 -8.13 16.40 -8.96
C ASP A 84 -6.92 17.24 -9.39
N GLU A 85 -6.01 17.54 -8.47
CA GLU A 85 -4.77 18.23 -8.76
C GLU A 85 -3.70 17.27 -9.22
N GLU A 86 -2.70 17.78 -9.94
CA GLU A 86 -1.57 16.94 -10.36
C GLU A 86 -0.73 16.54 -9.16
N ILE A 87 -0.35 15.25 -9.13
CA ILE A 87 0.60 14.74 -8.15
C ILE A 87 2.00 15.06 -8.65
N SER A 88 2.87 15.57 -7.77
CA SER A 88 4.23 15.94 -8.17
C SER A 88 5.00 14.71 -8.67
N LEU A 89 5.86 14.91 -9.65
CA LEU A 89 6.71 13.84 -10.16
C LEU A 89 7.59 13.25 -9.06
N LYS A 90 8.09 14.09 -8.17
CA LYS A 90 8.91 13.66 -7.04
C LYS A 90 8.16 12.65 -6.17
N ARG A 91 6.88 12.90 -5.91
CA ARG A 91 6.06 11.97 -5.14
C ARG A 91 5.79 10.68 -5.92
N LEU A 92 5.54 10.78 -7.22
CA LEU A 92 5.31 9.61 -8.07
C LEU A 92 6.55 8.72 -8.17
N VAL A 93 7.74 9.32 -8.19
CA VAL A 93 8.98 8.55 -8.19
C VAL A 93 9.17 7.82 -6.86
N ALA A 94 8.84 8.46 -5.74
CA ALA A 94 8.95 7.87 -4.41
C ALA A 94 7.85 6.83 -4.14
N VAL A 95 6.62 7.10 -4.60
CA VAL A 95 5.45 6.26 -4.35
C VAL A 95 4.66 6.10 -5.66
N PRO A 96 5.14 5.25 -6.59
CA PRO A 96 4.54 5.16 -7.93
C PRO A 96 3.07 4.73 -7.94
N TRP A 97 2.65 4.00 -6.94
CA TRP A 97 1.27 3.50 -6.82
C TRP A 97 0.31 4.51 -6.20
N THR A 98 0.79 5.68 -5.79
CA THR A 98 -0.05 6.63 -5.07
C THR A 98 -1.22 7.13 -5.93
N SER A 99 -2.38 7.25 -5.30
CA SER A 99 -3.58 7.82 -5.91
C SER A 99 -3.88 9.22 -5.40
N SER A 100 -3.09 9.74 -4.47
CA SER A 100 -3.35 11.03 -3.83
C SER A 100 -2.08 11.86 -3.71
N CYS A 101 -2.24 13.18 -3.72
CA CYS A 101 -1.15 14.11 -3.48
C CYS A 101 -0.75 14.08 -2.00
N ILE A 102 0.40 14.70 -1.70
CA ILE A 102 0.92 14.70 -0.32
C ILE A 102 -0.04 15.38 0.65
N VAL A 103 -0.70 16.45 0.23
CA VAL A 103 -1.63 17.19 1.08
C VAL A 103 -2.84 16.34 1.44
N CYS A 104 -3.45 15.68 0.46
CA CYS A 104 -4.60 14.82 0.69
C CYS A 104 -4.22 13.58 1.50
N ARG A 105 -3.04 13.02 1.26
CA ARG A 105 -2.56 11.88 2.04
C ARG A 105 -2.35 12.25 3.49
N GLN A 106 -1.77 13.41 3.75
CA GLN A 106 -1.60 13.89 5.12
C GLN A 106 -2.94 14.11 5.82
N ALA A 107 -3.93 14.60 5.10
CA ALA A 107 -5.27 14.78 5.66
C ALA A 107 -5.90 13.44 6.05
N VAL A 108 -5.75 12.41 5.21
CA VAL A 108 -6.22 11.06 5.52
C VAL A 108 -5.49 10.48 6.73
N ASP A 109 -4.18 10.64 6.77
CA ASP A 109 -3.37 10.14 7.88
C ASP A 109 -3.74 10.81 9.20
N ARG A 110 -4.05 12.10 9.19
CA ARG A 110 -4.53 12.80 10.38
C ARG A 110 -5.87 12.25 10.87
N SER A 111 -6.77 11.91 9.96
CA SER A 111 -8.08 11.36 10.33
C SER A 111 -7.97 9.95 10.91
N ARG A 112 -6.84 9.28 10.72
CA ARG A 112 -6.56 7.95 11.27
C ARG A 112 -5.84 7.99 12.61
N ILE A 113 -5.61 9.18 13.16
CA ILE A 113 -4.94 9.32 14.44
C ILE A 113 -5.75 8.59 15.52
N PRO A 114 -5.09 7.79 16.40
CA PRO A 114 -5.78 7.01 17.41
C PRO A 114 -6.63 7.87 18.37
N PRO A 115 -7.67 7.28 18.97
CA PRO A 115 -8.62 8.02 19.82
C PRO A 115 -8.01 8.80 20.98
N ARG A 116 -6.88 8.38 21.49
CA ARG A 116 -6.24 9.11 22.59
C ARG A 116 -5.86 10.53 22.23
N ASN A 117 -5.61 10.80 20.97
CA ASN A 117 -5.31 12.16 20.51
C ASN A 117 -6.57 12.99 20.40
N THR A 118 -7.69 12.33 20.15
CA THR A 118 -8.99 12.97 20.10
C THR A 118 -9.50 13.35 21.47
N ILE A 119 -9.06 12.68 22.52
CA ILE A 119 -9.49 12.97 23.89
C ILE A 119 -9.13 14.38 24.30
N LYS A 120 -8.01 14.89 23.82
CA LYS A 120 -7.56 16.24 24.14
C LYS A 120 -8.40 17.31 23.49
N GLU A 121 -8.87 17.04 22.30
CA GLU A 121 -9.66 17.98 21.54
C GLU A 121 -11.00 18.33 22.16
N PRO A 122 -11.77 17.35 22.66
CA PRO A 122 -13.01 17.66 23.33
C PRO A 122 -12.84 18.56 24.53
N LEU A 123 -11.75 18.44 25.25
CA LEU A 123 -11.45 19.31 26.38
C LEU A 123 -11.20 20.74 25.94
N ASP A 124 -10.52 20.91 24.84
CA ASP A 124 -10.27 22.23 24.27
C ASP A 124 -11.55 22.85 23.77
N ASN A 125 -12.41 22.05 23.20
CA ASN A 125 -13.70 22.51 22.70
C ASN A 125 -14.65 22.90 23.81
N ALA A 126 -14.54 22.27 24.96
CA ALA A 126 -15.36 22.59 26.10
C ALA A 126 -15.04 23.98 26.67
N ALA A 127 -13.87 24.48 26.38
CA ALA A 127 -13.49 25.81 26.77
C ALA A 127 -14.05 26.85 25.84
#